data_1bcf03520dea6c7e2c40c6eb80b5dfb6
#
_entry.id   1bcf03520dea6c7e2c40c6eb80b5dfb6
#
_cell.length_a   1.000
_cell.length_b   1.000
_cell.length_c   1.000
_cell.angle_alpha   90.00
_cell.angle_beta   90.00
_cell.angle_gamma   90.00
#
_symmetry.space_group_name_H-M   'P 1'
#
loop_
_entity.id
_entity.type
_entity.pdbx_description
1 polymer ?
#
loop_
_entity_poly.entity_id
_entity_poly.type
_entity_poly.pdbx_seq_one_letter_code
_entity_poly.pdbx_strand_id
1 'polypeptide(L)'
;MKKVFALALTVLMVMSMFAGCGSSNTTKTTTEAPAATAAETTAAATTAAETAAAELKTVESGKLIMSTNAAFPPYEMVADDGSFEGIDVEVAGAIAEKLGLELVVDDMDFDAALLAVQQNKSDIVMAGVTVTEDRQLVMNFSDSYATGVQVVIVKEGSDVTLDNLGEKMIGTQRGTTGYIYTSDDYGDDHVTAYDNGASAVQALINGQVDCVVIDSAPAEAFVAANAGLTILDTEYVTENYAIGVNKDNAALLDAINQALAELTADGTVQSIVDKYISAE
;
A
#
# COMPACT_ATOMS: atom_id res chain seq x y z
N MET A 1 7.48 -27.23 -21.41
CA MET A 1 8.52 -26.98 -22.45
C MET A 1 9.11 -25.62 -22.18
N LYS A 2 10.29 -25.57 -21.57
CA LYS A 2 10.99 -24.34 -21.15
C LYS A 2 11.55 -23.63 -22.38
N LYS A 3 11.15 -22.39 -22.64
CA LYS A 3 11.82 -21.51 -23.63
C LYS A 3 12.65 -20.47 -22.88
N VAL A 4 13.95 -20.67 -22.90
CA VAL A 4 14.96 -19.73 -22.44
C VAL A 4 15.20 -18.74 -23.58
N PHE A 5 14.95 -17.44 -23.35
CA PHE A 5 15.44 -16.36 -24.21
C PHE A 5 16.60 -15.66 -23.52
N ALA A 6 17.80 -15.86 -24.10
CA ALA A 6 18.99 -15.11 -23.77
C ALA A 6 19.01 -13.83 -24.62
N LEU A 7 19.08 -12.66 -24.01
CA LEU A 7 19.31 -11.39 -24.71
C LEU A 7 20.69 -10.85 -24.33
N ALA A 8 21.53 -10.67 -25.34
CA ALA A 8 22.91 -10.20 -25.23
C ALA A 8 22.97 -8.70 -25.00
N LEU A 9 23.80 -8.32 -24.03
CA LEU A 9 24.12 -6.94 -23.65
C LEU A 9 25.23 -6.40 -24.57
N THR A 10 24.99 -5.34 -25.33
CA THR A 10 26.02 -4.59 -26.05
C THR A 10 26.26 -3.27 -25.36
N VAL A 11 27.44 -3.15 -24.75
CA VAL A 11 27.95 -1.92 -24.15
C VAL A 11 28.59 -1.08 -25.26
N LEU A 12 28.17 0.17 -25.38
CA LEU A 12 28.89 1.16 -26.21
C LEU A 12 29.35 2.32 -25.32
N MET A 13 30.67 2.36 -25.10
CA MET A 13 31.39 3.39 -24.37
C MET A 13 31.76 4.50 -25.36
N VAL A 14 31.37 5.76 -25.09
CA VAL A 14 31.90 6.92 -25.80
C VAL A 14 32.55 7.85 -24.77
N MET A 15 33.88 7.88 -24.80
CA MET A 15 34.73 8.87 -24.14
C MET A 15 34.83 10.12 -25.03
N SER A 16 34.67 11.30 -24.46
CA SER A 16 35.13 12.54 -25.08
C SER A 16 35.81 13.42 -24.02
N MET A 17 37.13 13.47 -24.10
CA MET A 17 37.98 14.46 -23.42
C MET A 17 37.99 15.77 -24.22
N PHE A 18 37.86 16.90 -23.52
CA PHE A 18 38.46 18.15 -24.02
C PHE A 18 39.12 18.87 -22.85
N ALA A 19 40.43 18.99 -23.00
CA ALA A 19 41.29 19.85 -22.21
C ALA A 19 41.43 21.21 -22.91
N GLY A 20 41.50 22.29 -22.16
CA GLY A 20 41.79 23.62 -22.64
C GLY A 20 42.33 24.51 -21.54
N CYS A 21 43.65 24.70 -21.53
CA CYS A 21 44.43 25.63 -20.68
C CYS A 21 44.35 27.08 -21.16
N GLY A 22 44.61 28.03 -20.25
CA GLY A 22 45.04 29.40 -20.54
C GLY A 22 44.69 30.38 -19.44
N SER A 23 45.52 30.64 -18.57
CA SER A 23 46.62 31.59 -18.29
C SER A 23 46.17 32.97 -17.76
N SER A 24 46.54 33.16 -16.52
CA SER A 24 47.02 34.36 -15.79
C SER A 24 46.78 35.78 -16.34
N ASN A 25 46.29 36.71 -15.50
CA ASN A 25 47.12 37.86 -15.14
C ASN A 25 46.70 38.56 -13.83
N THR A 26 47.70 38.93 -13.08
CA THR A 26 47.74 39.61 -11.78
C THR A 26 47.62 41.12 -11.96
N THR A 27 46.85 41.85 -11.15
CA THR A 27 47.23 43.18 -10.69
C THR A 27 46.58 43.52 -9.35
N LYS A 28 47.42 43.82 -8.37
CA LYS A 28 47.12 44.43 -7.07
C LYS A 28 46.69 45.89 -7.26
N THR A 29 45.74 46.38 -6.46
CA THR A 29 45.87 47.69 -5.80
C THR A 29 44.95 47.76 -4.58
N THR A 30 45.53 48.27 -3.52
CA THR A 30 45.12 48.49 -2.15
C THR A 30 44.14 49.66 -2.04
N THR A 31 43.33 49.68 -0.96
CA THR A 31 43.04 50.78 -0.08
C THR A 31 41.54 51.05 0.17
N GLU A 32 41.25 50.98 1.46
CA GLU A 32 40.36 51.77 2.32
C GLU A 32 38.93 51.39 2.53
N ALA A 33 38.69 50.99 3.80
CA ALA A 33 37.35 51.02 4.43
C ALA A 33 37.03 52.47 4.86
N PRO A 34 35.72 52.80 5.00
CA PRO A 34 35.19 52.92 6.37
C PRO A 34 33.76 52.34 6.60
N ALA A 35 33.69 51.85 7.80
CA ALA A 35 32.60 51.74 8.80
C ALA A 35 31.13 52.03 8.46
N ALA A 36 30.32 51.05 8.98
CA ALA A 36 29.03 51.22 9.64
C ALA A 36 27.79 51.52 8.76
N THR A 37 26.89 50.54 8.71
CA THR A 37 25.56 50.65 9.31
C THR A 37 24.91 49.26 9.35
N ALA A 38 24.68 48.78 10.57
CA ALA A 38 23.82 47.66 10.82
C ALA A 38 22.37 48.14 10.74
N ALA A 39 21.58 47.51 9.90
CA ALA A 39 20.13 47.32 10.09
C ALA A 39 19.53 46.60 8.86
N GLU A 40 18.58 45.71 9.17
CA GLU A 40 17.65 45.08 8.23
C GLU A 40 18.16 43.90 7.41
N THR A 41 18.26 42.76 8.10
CA THR A 41 18.06 41.45 7.45
C THR A 41 17.33 40.53 8.41
N THR A 42 16.06 40.84 8.67
CA THR A 42 15.12 39.94 9.37
C THR A 42 13.72 40.10 8.76
N ALA A 43 13.58 39.86 7.46
CA ALA A 43 12.25 39.80 6.81
C ALA A 43 12.27 39.03 5.49
N ALA A 44 13.13 38.01 5.35
CA ALA A 44 13.15 37.22 4.11
C ALA A 44 13.11 35.69 4.34
N ALA A 45 12.91 35.23 5.57
CA ALA A 45 12.84 33.82 5.89
C ALA A 45 11.44 33.32 6.26
N THR A 46 10.42 34.18 6.26
CA THR A 46 9.04 33.80 6.63
C THR A 46 8.06 33.80 5.46
N THR A 47 8.54 34.08 4.24
CA THR A 47 7.67 34.16 3.04
C THR A 47 7.86 32.97 2.08
N ALA A 48 8.70 32.00 2.42
CA ALA A 48 8.90 30.81 1.58
C ALA A 48 8.12 29.58 2.05
N ALA A 49 7.45 29.65 3.21
CA ALA A 49 6.62 28.55 3.73
C ALA A 49 5.10 28.78 3.51
N GLU A 50 4.73 29.89 2.90
CA GLU A 50 3.34 30.26 2.64
C GLU A 50 3.01 30.30 1.14
N THR A 51 3.86 29.67 0.31
CA THR A 51 3.63 29.60 -1.14
C THR A 51 3.07 28.25 -1.48
N ALA A 52 1.73 28.22 -1.53
CA ALA A 52 0.92 27.20 -2.20
C ALA A 52 0.89 25.81 -1.51
N ALA A 53 0.12 25.70 -0.43
CA ALA A 53 -0.81 24.58 -0.38
C ALA A 53 -1.82 24.84 -1.52
N ALA A 54 -1.50 24.40 -2.74
CA ALA A 54 -2.51 24.25 -3.76
C ALA A 54 -3.60 23.41 -3.11
N GLU A 55 -4.84 23.93 -3.04
CA GLU A 55 -5.96 23.23 -2.45
C GLU A 55 -6.02 21.85 -3.10
N LEU A 56 -5.72 20.78 -2.32
CA LEU A 56 -5.71 19.42 -2.84
C LEU A 56 -7.11 19.11 -3.35
N LYS A 57 -7.20 18.68 -4.58
CA LYS A 57 -8.48 18.30 -5.17
C LYS A 57 -8.89 16.96 -4.59
N THR A 58 -9.89 16.98 -3.71
CA THR A 58 -10.55 15.80 -3.16
C THR A 58 -11.99 15.70 -3.67
N VAL A 59 -12.64 14.55 -3.50
CA VAL A 59 -14.05 14.31 -3.88
C VAL A 59 -14.96 15.28 -3.14
N GLU A 60 -14.74 15.45 -1.83
CA GLU A 60 -15.38 16.47 -1.02
C GLU A 60 -14.31 17.40 -0.43
N SER A 61 -14.48 18.71 -0.62
CA SER A 61 -13.51 19.71 -0.11
C SER A 61 -13.29 19.57 1.39
N GLY A 62 -12.04 19.52 1.83
CA GLY A 62 -11.64 19.38 3.23
C GLY A 62 -11.71 17.96 3.78
N LYS A 63 -12.05 16.96 2.98
CA LYS A 63 -12.12 15.56 3.38
C LYS A 63 -11.19 14.70 2.55
N LEU A 64 -10.72 13.60 3.15
CA LEU A 64 -10.06 12.48 2.48
C LEU A 64 -11.00 11.28 2.59
N ILE A 65 -11.68 10.93 1.50
CA ILE A 65 -12.59 9.79 1.47
C ILE A 65 -11.80 8.54 1.14
N MET A 66 -11.77 7.60 2.08
CA MET A 66 -11.12 6.30 1.97
C MET A 66 -12.16 5.22 1.72
N SER A 67 -12.15 4.57 0.56
CA SER A 67 -12.88 3.32 0.37
C SER A 67 -12.07 2.15 0.93
N THR A 68 -12.76 1.23 1.61
CA THR A 68 -12.16 0.05 2.24
C THR A 68 -13.15 -1.10 2.31
N ASN A 69 -12.68 -2.28 2.77
CA ASN A 69 -13.54 -3.41 3.15
C ASN A 69 -13.23 -3.82 4.60
N ALA A 70 -13.96 -3.22 5.55
CA ALA A 70 -13.70 -3.33 6.98
C ALA A 70 -14.04 -4.72 7.58
N ALA A 71 -13.58 -5.77 6.89
CA ALA A 71 -13.67 -7.18 7.27
C ALA A 71 -12.32 -7.91 7.10
N PHE A 72 -11.21 -7.17 7.15
CA PHE A 72 -9.84 -7.67 6.93
C PHE A 72 -8.91 -7.33 8.10
N PRO A 73 -9.16 -7.90 9.31
CA PRO A 73 -8.31 -7.66 10.47
C PRO A 73 -6.88 -8.16 10.22
N PRO A 74 -5.84 -7.48 10.70
CA PRO A 74 -5.86 -6.28 11.53
C PRO A 74 -5.73 -4.97 10.73
N TYR A 75 -5.88 -5.00 9.40
CA TYR A 75 -5.71 -3.83 8.54
C TYR A 75 -6.91 -2.89 8.60
N GLU A 76 -8.13 -3.42 8.44
CA GLU A 76 -9.37 -2.67 8.56
C GLU A 76 -10.50 -3.54 9.13
N MET A 77 -11.19 -3.01 10.12
CA MET A 77 -12.28 -3.70 10.80
C MET A 77 -13.25 -2.72 11.46
N VAL A 78 -14.44 -3.23 11.74
CA VAL A 78 -15.44 -2.50 12.53
C VAL A 78 -15.22 -2.82 13.99
N ALA A 79 -15.01 -1.82 14.83
CA ALA A 79 -14.90 -1.94 16.28
C ALA A 79 -16.25 -2.21 16.93
N ASP A 80 -16.26 -2.60 18.20
CA ASP A 80 -17.48 -2.91 18.97
C ASP A 80 -18.47 -1.75 19.07
N ASP A 81 -17.99 -0.50 19.02
CA ASP A 81 -18.80 0.72 19.07
C ASP A 81 -19.31 1.16 17.69
N GLY A 82 -18.95 0.43 16.63
CA GLY A 82 -19.30 0.72 15.24
C GLY A 82 -18.37 1.70 14.53
N SER A 83 -17.29 2.14 15.16
CA SER A 83 -16.22 2.90 14.50
C SER A 83 -15.34 1.98 13.65
N PHE A 84 -14.53 2.57 12.78
CA PHE A 84 -13.54 1.82 12.01
C PHE A 84 -12.17 1.92 12.69
N GLU A 85 -11.44 0.81 12.71
CA GLU A 85 -10.09 0.72 13.25
C GLU A 85 -9.23 -0.23 12.42
N GLY A 86 -7.92 -0.23 12.69
CA GLY A 86 -6.94 -1.07 12.00
C GLY A 86 -5.80 -0.26 11.40
N ILE A 87 -4.79 -0.97 10.87
CA ILE A 87 -3.56 -0.36 10.34
C ILE A 87 -3.89 0.64 9.24
N ASP A 88 -4.70 0.24 8.27
CA ASP A 88 -5.05 1.06 7.11
C ASP A 88 -5.84 2.31 7.52
N VAL A 89 -6.80 2.14 8.42
CA VAL A 89 -7.62 3.25 8.94
C VAL A 89 -6.76 4.26 9.70
N GLU A 90 -5.84 3.80 10.56
CA GLU A 90 -4.99 4.69 11.35
C GLU A 90 -3.91 5.36 10.51
N VAL A 91 -3.31 4.67 9.55
CA VAL A 91 -2.36 5.27 8.60
C VAL A 91 -3.05 6.32 7.73
N ALA A 92 -4.26 6.02 7.20
CA ALA A 92 -5.06 6.99 6.46
C ALA A 92 -5.42 8.21 7.32
N GLY A 93 -5.76 8.01 8.60
CA GLY A 93 -6.03 9.07 9.56
C GLY A 93 -4.83 9.99 9.78
N ALA A 94 -3.63 9.39 9.98
CA ALA A 94 -2.40 10.15 10.14
C ALA A 94 -2.02 10.94 8.88
N ILE A 95 -2.24 10.35 7.68
CA ILE A 95 -2.06 11.06 6.41
C ILE A 95 -3.05 12.21 6.28
N ALA A 96 -4.34 11.99 6.56
CA ALA A 96 -5.37 13.03 6.50
C ALA A 96 -5.03 14.20 7.43
N GLU A 97 -4.58 13.95 8.66
CA GLU A 97 -4.12 14.97 9.60
C GLU A 97 -2.95 15.79 9.05
N LYS A 98 -1.94 15.12 8.46
CA LYS A 98 -0.79 15.79 7.82
C LYS A 98 -1.22 16.70 6.66
N LEU A 99 -2.25 16.30 5.92
CA LEU A 99 -2.80 17.06 4.78
C LEU A 99 -3.82 18.12 5.20
N GLY A 100 -4.18 18.19 6.49
CA GLY A 100 -5.22 19.11 7.00
C GLY A 100 -6.63 18.74 6.54
N LEU A 101 -6.89 17.45 6.29
CA LEU A 101 -8.16 16.89 5.83
C LEU A 101 -8.83 16.09 6.95
N GLU A 102 -10.16 15.98 6.90
CA GLU A 102 -10.94 15.06 7.70
C GLU A 102 -10.99 13.69 7.01
N LEU A 103 -10.57 12.60 7.70
CA LEU A 103 -10.75 11.25 7.17
C LEU A 103 -12.22 10.84 7.23
N VAL A 104 -12.74 10.34 6.10
CA VAL A 104 -14.06 9.69 6.02
C VAL A 104 -13.84 8.28 5.49
N VAL A 105 -14.23 7.27 6.27
CA VAL A 105 -14.13 5.86 5.86
C VAL A 105 -15.46 5.43 5.26
N ASP A 106 -15.40 4.88 4.04
CA ASP A 106 -16.53 4.36 3.27
C ASP A 106 -16.34 2.86 3.08
N ASP A 107 -17.05 2.05 3.88
CA ASP A 107 -16.97 0.60 3.92
C ASP A 107 -17.85 -0.03 2.85
N MET A 108 -17.26 -0.94 2.07
CA MET A 108 -17.93 -1.63 0.98
C MET A 108 -17.20 -2.93 0.63
N ASP A 109 -17.75 -3.74 -0.31
CA ASP A 109 -17.03 -4.90 -0.82
C ASP A 109 -15.71 -4.51 -1.47
N PHE A 110 -14.69 -5.35 -1.38
CA PHE A 110 -13.32 -5.05 -1.81
C PHE A 110 -13.21 -4.60 -3.29
N ASP A 111 -13.87 -5.30 -4.20
CA ASP A 111 -13.90 -4.94 -5.62
C ASP A 111 -14.65 -3.62 -5.88
N ALA A 112 -15.68 -3.32 -5.08
CA ALA A 112 -16.36 -2.04 -5.11
C ALA A 112 -15.47 -0.90 -4.59
N ALA A 113 -14.64 -1.15 -3.55
CA ALA A 113 -13.68 -0.17 -3.03
C ALA A 113 -12.63 0.20 -4.08
N LEU A 114 -12.07 -0.79 -4.80
CA LEU A 114 -11.17 -0.53 -5.93
C LEU A 114 -11.84 0.27 -7.04
N LEU A 115 -13.09 0.00 -7.33
CA LEU A 115 -13.85 0.70 -8.36
C LEU A 115 -14.23 2.13 -7.95
N ALA A 116 -14.46 2.38 -6.65
CA ALA A 116 -14.83 3.69 -6.14
C ALA A 116 -13.73 4.73 -6.41
N VAL A 117 -12.46 4.38 -6.16
CA VAL A 117 -11.33 5.29 -6.46
C VAL A 117 -11.15 5.52 -7.95
N GLN A 118 -11.35 4.50 -8.79
CA GLN A 118 -11.26 4.63 -10.24
C GLN A 118 -12.33 5.59 -10.78
N GLN A 119 -13.52 5.61 -10.17
CA GLN A 119 -14.65 6.44 -10.55
C GLN A 119 -14.69 7.82 -9.86
N ASN A 120 -13.66 8.20 -9.09
CA ASN A 120 -13.63 9.41 -8.27
C ASN A 120 -14.82 9.52 -7.29
N LYS A 121 -15.24 8.38 -6.72
CA LYS A 121 -16.22 8.34 -5.62
C LYS A 121 -15.55 8.35 -4.27
N SER A 122 -14.31 7.85 -4.19
CA SER A 122 -13.39 8.00 -3.08
C SER A 122 -12.08 8.62 -3.57
N ASP A 123 -11.33 9.23 -2.67
CA ASP A 123 -10.03 9.84 -2.94
C ASP A 123 -8.93 8.79 -2.97
N ILE A 124 -9.01 7.87 -2.02
CA ILE A 124 -8.06 6.76 -1.85
C ILE A 124 -8.79 5.44 -1.66
N VAL A 125 -8.10 4.35 -1.94
CA VAL A 125 -8.46 3.02 -1.45
C VAL A 125 -7.30 2.47 -0.61
N MET A 126 -7.63 2.03 0.62
CA MET A 126 -6.76 1.25 1.50
C MET A 126 -7.57 0.08 2.03
N ALA A 127 -7.13 -1.11 1.73
CA ALA A 127 -7.80 -2.38 2.04
C ALA A 127 -6.81 -3.55 1.85
N GLY A 128 -5.58 -3.42 2.38
CA GLY A 128 -4.50 -4.36 2.10
C GLY A 128 -4.27 -4.49 0.59
N VAL A 129 -4.27 -3.37 -0.16
CA VAL A 129 -4.28 -3.42 -1.62
C VAL A 129 -2.90 -3.70 -2.18
N THR A 130 -2.73 -4.90 -2.74
CA THR A 130 -1.51 -5.31 -3.46
C THR A 130 -1.33 -4.51 -4.74
N VAL A 131 -0.10 -4.04 -4.96
CA VAL A 131 0.31 -3.44 -6.23
C VAL A 131 0.48 -4.51 -7.29
N THR A 132 -0.35 -4.50 -8.34
CA THR A 132 -0.24 -5.39 -9.50
C THR A 132 -0.17 -4.59 -10.79
N GLU A 133 0.37 -5.19 -11.85
CA GLU A 133 0.44 -4.54 -13.17
C GLU A 133 -0.96 -4.14 -13.67
N ASP A 134 -1.95 -5.02 -13.52
CA ASP A 134 -3.32 -4.75 -13.96
C ASP A 134 -3.97 -3.61 -13.17
N ARG A 135 -3.78 -3.56 -11.85
CA ARG A 135 -4.28 -2.46 -11.02
C ARG A 135 -3.58 -1.15 -11.36
N GLN A 136 -2.28 -1.17 -11.69
CA GLN A 136 -1.52 -0.02 -12.13
C GLN A 136 -2.02 0.56 -13.48
N LEU A 137 -2.70 -0.21 -14.31
CA LEU A 137 -3.33 0.31 -15.54
C LEU A 137 -4.48 1.28 -15.22
N VAL A 138 -5.19 1.09 -14.12
CA VAL A 138 -6.46 1.77 -13.80
C VAL A 138 -6.39 2.71 -12.59
N MET A 139 -5.36 2.61 -11.74
CA MET A 139 -5.09 3.52 -10.63
C MET A 139 -3.60 3.74 -10.44
N ASN A 140 -3.22 4.82 -9.76
CA ASN A 140 -1.86 5.04 -9.29
C ASN A 140 -1.72 4.49 -7.86
N PHE A 141 -0.49 4.19 -7.47
CA PHE A 141 -0.18 3.69 -6.13
C PHE A 141 0.85 4.57 -5.45
N SER A 142 0.71 4.72 -4.14
CA SER A 142 1.73 5.32 -3.28
C SER A 142 2.98 4.42 -3.19
N ASP A 143 3.99 4.90 -2.50
CA ASP A 143 5.01 4.04 -1.92
C ASP A 143 4.36 3.00 -1.01
N SER A 144 4.97 1.81 -0.89
CA SER A 144 4.45 0.72 -0.06
C SER A 144 4.55 1.08 1.43
N TYR A 145 3.50 0.77 2.21
CA TYR A 145 3.46 0.97 3.66
C TYR A 145 3.49 -0.35 4.44
N ALA A 146 3.20 -1.49 3.80
CA ALA A 146 3.21 -2.82 4.42
C ALA A 146 3.53 -3.90 3.39
N THR A 147 3.83 -5.10 3.90
CA THR A 147 4.04 -6.30 3.09
C THR A 147 3.05 -7.37 3.54
N GLY A 148 2.36 -7.98 2.59
CA GLY A 148 1.50 -9.14 2.80
C GLY A 148 2.15 -10.42 2.30
N VAL A 149 1.73 -11.55 2.86
CA VAL A 149 2.12 -12.89 2.40
C VAL A 149 0.87 -13.73 2.26
N GLN A 150 0.60 -14.24 1.06
CA GLN A 150 -0.51 -15.19 0.85
C GLN A 150 -0.16 -16.52 1.50
N VAL A 151 -1.07 -17.01 2.34
CA VAL A 151 -0.95 -18.29 3.05
C VAL A 151 -2.22 -19.14 2.88
N VAL A 152 -2.15 -20.37 3.34
CA VAL A 152 -3.26 -21.33 3.23
C VAL A 152 -3.76 -21.71 4.61
N ILE A 153 -5.02 -21.37 4.91
CA ILE A 153 -5.73 -21.84 6.11
C ILE A 153 -6.36 -23.19 5.81
N VAL A 154 -6.20 -24.15 6.70
CA VAL A 154 -6.78 -25.49 6.63
C VAL A 154 -7.38 -25.90 7.99
N LYS A 155 -8.19 -26.94 8.00
CA LYS A 155 -8.57 -27.61 9.27
C LYS A 155 -7.38 -28.37 9.83
N GLU A 156 -7.24 -28.40 11.16
CA GLU A 156 -6.24 -29.25 11.82
C GLU A 156 -6.39 -30.71 11.38
N GLY A 157 -5.26 -31.33 11.02
CA GLY A 157 -5.22 -32.71 10.53
C GLY A 157 -5.70 -32.90 9.09
N SER A 158 -5.89 -31.80 8.34
CA SER A 158 -6.15 -31.83 6.90
C SER A 158 -4.96 -32.45 6.13
N ASP A 159 -5.26 -33.07 4.98
CA ASP A 159 -4.28 -33.59 4.03
C ASP A 159 -3.89 -32.56 2.94
N VAL A 160 -4.37 -31.33 3.05
CA VAL A 160 -4.05 -30.24 2.12
C VAL A 160 -2.59 -29.83 2.27
N THR A 161 -1.92 -29.70 1.13
CA THR A 161 -0.55 -29.21 0.98
C THR A 161 -0.46 -28.32 -0.25
N LEU A 162 0.58 -27.50 -0.40
CA LEU A 162 0.76 -26.71 -1.64
C LEU A 162 0.81 -27.60 -2.89
N ASP A 163 1.38 -28.80 -2.78
CA ASP A 163 1.53 -29.70 -3.93
C ASP A 163 0.20 -30.27 -4.43
N ASN A 164 -0.84 -30.34 -3.57
CA ASN A 164 -2.15 -30.90 -3.93
C ASN A 164 -3.27 -29.89 -4.02
N LEU A 165 -2.99 -28.56 -3.95
CA LEU A 165 -4.02 -27.50 -4.04
C LEU A 165 -4.88 -27.63 -5.30
N GLY A 166 -4.30 -28.04 -6.44
CA GLY A 166 -5.04 -28.25 -7.68
C GLY A 166 -6.05 -29.42 -7.66
N GLU A 167 -6.11 -30.20 -6.58
CA GLU A 167 -7.09 -31.28 -6.36
C GLU A 167 -8.13 -30.88 -5.30
N LYS A 168 -8.06 -29.66 -4.75
CA LYS A 168 -8.86 -29.17 -3.63
C LYS A 168 -9.81 -28.05 -4.07
N MET A 169 -10.86 -27.85 -3.29
CA MET A 169 -11.71 -26.67 -3.40
C MET A 169 -11.14 -25.56 -2.53
N ILE A 170 -10.76 -24.45 -3.15
CA ILE A 170 -10.11 -23.31 -2.53
C ILE A 170 -11.12 -22.19 -2.31
N GLY A 171 -11.27 -21.71 -1.08
CA GLY A 171 -12.03 -20.50 -0.76
C GLY A 171 -11.14 -19.27 -0.82
N THR A 172 -11.61 -18.19 -1.40
CA THR A 172 -10.88 -16.91 -1.49
C THR A 172 -11.85 -15.74 -1.35
N GLN A 173 -11.34 -14.54 -1.14
CA GLN A 173 -12.16 -13.33 -1.25
C GLN A 173 -12.15 -12.83 -2.69
N ARG A 174 -13.33 -12.44 -3.19
CA ARG A 174 -13.55 -11.93 -4.55
C ARG A 174 -12.66 -10.70 -4.84
N GLY A 175 -12.01 -10.71 -6.01
CA GLY A 175 -11.22 -9.58 -6.53
C GLY A 175 -9.84 -9.40 -5.88
N THR A 176 -9.48 -10.22 -4.87
CA THR A 176 -8.15 -10.21 -4.26
C THR A 176 -7.12 -10.92 -5.14
N THR A 177 -5.84 -10.71 -4.83
CA THR A 177 -4.74 -11.44 -5.47
C THR A 177 -4.77 -12.93 -5.15
N GLY A 178 -5.19 -13.31 -3.94
CA GLY A 178 -5.42 -14.71 -3.59
C GLY A 178 -6.43 -15.40 -4.50
N TYR A 179 -7.52 -14.70 -4.88
CA TYR A 179 -8.47 -15.20 -5.89
C TYR A 179 -7.83 -15.32 -7.27
N ILE A 180 -7.15 -14.26 -7.73
CA ILE A 180 -6.56 -14.20 -9.07
C ILE A 180 -5.50 -15.29 -9.23
N TYR A 181 -4.55 -15.38 -8.32
CA TYR A 181 -3.46 -16.34 -8.41
C TYR A 181 -3.93 -17.79 -8.34
N THR A 182 -4.88 -18.08 -7.43
CA THR A 182 -5.40 -19.45 -7.34
C THR A 182 -6.22 -19.84 -8.55
N SER A 183 -6.98 -18.91 -9.15
CA SER A 183 -7.71 -19.15 -10.40
C SER A 183 -6.75 -19.38 -11.57
N ASP A 184 -5.67 -18.60 -11.66
CA ASP A 184 -4.66 -18.73 -12.72
C ASP A 184 -3.86 -20.03 -12.58
N ASP A 185 -3.51 -20.43 -11.35
CA ASP A 185 -2.68 -21.62 -11.10
C ASP A 185 -3.47 -22.93 -11.15
N TYR A 186 -4.73 -22.93 -10.69
CA TYR A 186 -5.52 -24.16 -10.49
C TYR A 186 -6.81 -24.22 -11.31
N GLY A 187 -7.25 -23.08 -11.86
CA GLY A 187 -8.47 -22.95 -12.66
C GLY A 187 -9.71 -22.58 -11.81
N ASP A 188 -10.63 -21.83 -12.43
CA ASP A 188 -11.86 -21.34 -11.78
C ASP A 188 -12.74 -22.43 -11.19
N ASP A 189 -12.71 -23.64 -11.72
CA ASP A 189 -13.50 -24.78 -11.24
C ASP A 189 -13.05 -25.24 -9.83
N HIS A 190 -11.83 -24.89 -9.42
CA HIS A 190 -11.25 -25.20 -8.10
C HIS A 190 -11.38 -24.06 -7.10
N VAL A 191 -11.83 -22.87 -7.52
CA VAL A 191 -11.85 -21.67 -6.67
C VAL A 191 -13.28 -21.18 -6.45
N THR A 192 -13.63 -20.95 -5.18
CA THR A 192 -14.89 -20.32 -4.79
C THR A 192 -14.62 -18.96 -4.17
N ALA A 193 -15.09 -17.89 -4.84
CA ALA A 193 -14.94 -16.52 -4.38
C ALA A 193 -16.10 -16.13 -3.45
N TYR A 194 -15.76 -15.61 -2.26
CA TYR A 194 -16.66 -15.08 -1.25
C TYR A 194 -16.56 -13.56 -1.18
N ASP A 195 -17.54 -12.90 -0.56
CA ASP A 195 -17.57 -11.45 -0.46
C ASP A 195 -16.48 -10.92 0.51
N ASN A 196 -16.07 -11.72 1.50
CA ASN A 196 -14.99 -11.41 2.43
C ASN A 196 -14.29 -12.67 2.94
N GLY A 197 -13.12 -12.49 3.59
CA GLY A 197 -12.33 -13.59 4.16
C GLY A 197 -13.06 -14.36 5.24
N ALA A 198 -13.84 -13.71 6.10
CA ALA A 198 -14.61 -14.37 7.14
C ALA A 198 -15.63 -15.36 6.57
N SER A 199 -16.28 -15.02 5.46
CA SER A 199 -17.22 -15.92 4.75
C SER A 199 -16.50 -17.12 4.15
N ALA A 200 -15.30 -16.94 3.58
CA ALA A 200 -14.46 -18.03 3.09
C ALA A 200 -14.05 -18.98 4.22
N VAL A 201 -13.61 -18.43 5.36
CA VAL A 201 -13.25 -19.24 6.56
C VAL A 201 -14.46 -19.98 7.11
N GLN A 202 -15.63 -19.35 7.13
CA GLN A 202 -16.86 -20.03 7.54
C GLN A 202 -17.22 -21.18 6.59
N ALA A 203 -17.00 -21.03 5.29
CA ALA A 203 -17.19 -22.10 4.31
C ALA A 203 -16.19 -23.26 4.54
N LEU A 204 -14.95 -22.98 4.89
CA LEU A 204 -13.96 -23.99 5.30
C LEU A 204 -14.45 -24.75 6.55
N ILE A 205 -14.87 -24.05 7.60
CA ILE A 205 -15.42 -24.67 8.82
C ILE A 205 -16.58 -25.62 8.49
N ASN A 206 -17.46 -25.21 7.60
CA ASN A 206 -18.63 -26.00 7.18
C ASN A 206 -18.31 -27.12 6.17
N GLY A 207 -17.05 -27.21 5.69
CA GLY A 207 -16.62 -28.23 4.71
C GLY A 207 -17.15 -27.99 3.30
N GLN A 208 -17.43 -26.75 2.95
CA GLN A 208 -17.83 -26.34 1.59
C GLN A 208 -16.61 -26.12 0.69
N VAL A 209 -15.45 -25.80 1.29
CA VAL A 209 -14.14 -25.74 0.67
C VAL A 209 -13.14 -26.51 1.54
N ASP A 210 -12.01 -26.90 0.96
CA ASP A 210 -10.97 -27.69 1.64
C ASP A 210 -9.91 -26.83 2.32
N CYS A 211 -9.72 -25.61 1.81
CA CYS A 211 -8.78 -24.62 2.33
C CYS A 211 -9.21 -23.21 1.97
N VAL A 212 -8.55 -22.19 2.57
CA VAL A 212 -8.73 -20.79 2.23
C VAL A 212 -7.35 -20.18 1.95
N VAL A 213 -7.20 -19.47 0.82
CA VAL A 213 -6.02 -18.66 0.51
C VAL A 213 -6.33 -17.21 0.82
N ILE A 214 -5.51 -16.62 1.68
CA ILE A 214 -5.65 -15.25 2.19
C ILE A 214 -4.30 -14.78 2.74
N ASP A 215 -4.15 -13.48 3.00
CA ASP A 215 -2.95 -12.91 3.61
C ASP A 215 -2.69 -13.39 5.04
N SER A 216 -1.42 -13.47 5.44
CA SER A 216 -0.97 -14.06 6.71
C SER A 216 -1.56 -13.39 7.93
N ALA A 217 -1.53 -12.06 8.04
CA ALA A 217 -2.05 -11.36 9.21
C ALA A 217 -3.57 -11.55 9.41
N PRO A 218 -4.44 -11.43 8.39
CA PRO A 218 -5.83 -11.86 8.49
C PRO A 218 -6.01 -13.35 8.78
N ALA A 219 -5.17 -14.22 8.19
CA ALA A 219 -5.21 -15.65 8.45
C ALA A 219 -4.98 -15.96 9.93
N GLU A 220 -3.98 -15.32 10.55
CA GLU A 220 -3.68 -15.44 11.98
C GLU A 220 -4.86 -14.98 12.84
N ALA A 221 -5.47 -13.83 12.52
CA ALA A 221 -6.64 -13.33 13.22
C ALA A 221 -7.83 -14.32 13.12
N PHE A 222 -8.09 -14.88 11.93
CA PHE A 222 -9.17 -15.86 11.75
C PHE A 222 -8.88 -17.19 12.44
N VAL A 223 -7.65 -17.69 12.42
CA VAL A 223 -7.25 -18.92 13.11
C VAL A 223 -7.33 -18.74 14.63
N ALA A 224 -6.90 -17.60 15.15
CA ALA A 224 -7.03 -17.28 16.58
C ALA A 224 -8.49 -17.23 17.06
N ALA A 225 -9.41 -16.76 16.20
CA ALA A 225 -10.83 -16.67 16.49
C ALA A 225 -11.59 -17.99 16.29
N ASN A 226 -11.02 -19.00 15.60
CA ASN A 226 -11.72 -20.22 15.20
C ASN A 226 -10.88 -21.47 15.53
N ALA A 227 -11.20 -22.13 16.65
CA ALA A 227 -10.51 -23.37 17.04
C ALA A 227 -10.62 -24.47 15.97
N GLY A 228 -9.58 -25.25 15.80
CA GLY A 228 -9.52 -26.35 14.83
C GLY A 228 -9.08 -25.94 13.43
N LEU A 229 -8.66 -24.69 13.26
CA LEU A 229 -7.99 -24.20 12.05
C LEU A 229 -6.49 -24.02 12.32
N THR A 230 -5.71 -24.12 11.26
CA THR A 230 -4.27 -23.86 11.26
C THR A 230 -3.83 -23.27 9.92
N ILE A 231 -2.71 -22.58 9.89
CA ILE A 231 -2.07 -22.09 8.68
C ILE A 231 -1.00 -23.10 8.28
N LEU A 232 -0.88 -23.42 7.00
CA LEU A 232 0.22 -24.24 6.51
C LEU A 232 1.53 -23.46 6.66
N ASP A 233 2.58 -24.16 7.10
CA ASP A 233 3.94 -23.60 7.25
C ASP A 233 4.61 -23.44 5.85
N THR A 234 3.98 -22.63 4.99
CA THR A 234 4.42 -22.37 3.61
C THR A 234 3.88 -21.03 3.15
N GLU A 235 4.74 -20.23 2.55
CA GLU A 235 4.36 -18.98 1.87
C GLU A 235 3.93 -19.30 0.45
N TYR A 236 2.78 -18.75 0.02
CA TYR A 236 2.31 -18.91 -1.34
C TYR A 236 2.87 -17.79 -2.23
N VAL A 237 2.66 -16.51 -1.87
CA VAL A 237 3.17 -15.32 -2.57
C VAL A 237 3.43 -14.19 -1.57
N THR A 238 4.53 -13.45 -1.74
CA THR A 238 4.80 -12.20 -1.00
C THR A 238 4.40 -10.99 -1.83
N GLU A 239 3.74 -10.03 -1.22
CA GLU A 239 3.12 -8.88 -1.87
C GLU A 239 3.44 -7.57 -1.14
N ASN A 240 3.34 -6.44 -1.87
CA ASN A 240 3.47 -5.10 -1.28
C ASN A 240 2.13 -4.39 -1.28
N TYR A 241 1.72 -3.85 -0.13
CA TYR A 241 0.52 -3.03 0.00
C TYR A 241 0.84 -1.56 -0.18
N ALA A 242 0.01 -0.87 -0.94
CA ALA A 242 0.11 0.56 -1.17
C ALA A 242 -1.27 1.21 -1.28
N ILE A 243 -1.31 2.52 -1.14
CA ILE A 243 -2.53 3.32 -1.22
C ILE A 243 -2.89 3.53 -2.69
N GLY A 244 -4.07 3.08 -3.11
CA GLY A 244 -4.57 3.35 -4.45
C GLY A 244 -5.17 4.75 -4.55
N VAL A 245 -4.82 5.46 -5.62
CA VAL A 245 -5.29 6.83 -5.92
C VAL A 245 -5.75 6.89 -7.37
N ASN A 246 -6.78 7.71 -7.68
CA ASN A 246 -7.24 7.87 -9.06
C ASN A 246 -6.11 8.30 -10.00
N LYS A 247 -6.11 7.73 -11.22
CA LYS A 247 -5.09 8.00 -12.26
C LYS A 247 -4.87 9.48 -12.57
N ASP A 248 -5.94 10.26 -12.50
CA ASP A 248 -5.92 11.67 -12.89
C ASP A 248 -5.56 12.61 -11.71
N ASN A 249 -5.29 12.07 -10.51
CA ASN A 249 -5.01 12.85 -9.31
C ASN A 249 -3.56 12.70 -8.81
N ALA A 250 -2.59 13.00 -9.68
CA ALA A 250 -1.17 12.93 -9.35
C ALA A 250 -0.78 13.86 -8.18
N ALA A 251 -1.42 15.03 -8.05
CA ALA A 251 -1.12 15.96 -6.97
C ALA A 251 -1.48 15.39 -5.58
N LEU A 252 -2.59 14.67 -5.47
CA LEU A 252 -2.96 13.98 -4.23
C LEU A 252 -1.97 12.84 -3.93
N LEU A 253 -1.58 12.07 -4.95
CA LEU A 253 -0.58 11.01 -4.80
C LEU A 253 0.75 11.55 -4.28
N ASP A 254 1.24 12.64 -4.86
CA ASP A 254 2.49 13.28 -4.42
C ASP A 254 2.41 13.74 -2.97
N ALA A 255 1.28 14.34 -2.57
CA ALA A 255 1.03 14.77 -1.20
C ALA A 255 0.94 13.59 -0.21
N ILE A 256 0.28 12.50 -0.61
CA ILE A 256 0.20 11.25 0.18
C ILE A 256 1.60 10.65 0.37
N ASN A 257 2.40 10.54 -0.70
CA ASN A 257 3.77 10.00 -0.61
C ASN A 257 4.66 10.85 0.30
N GLN A 258 4.54 12.18 0.23
CA GLN A 258 5.27 13.05 1.15
C GLN A 258 4.83 12.81 2.62
N ALA A 259 3.53 12.77 2.88
CA ALA A 259 3.00 12.52 4.22
C ALA A 259 3.44 11.13 4.74
N LEU A 260 3.33 10.10 3.89
CA LEU A 260 3.73 8.73 4.23
C LEU A 260 5.23 8.63 4.54
N ALA A 261 6.07 9.28 3.74
CA ALA A 261 7.53 9.33 4.00
C ALA A 261 7.85 10.00 5.33
N GLU A 262 7.18 11.11 5.69
CA GLU A 262 7.35 11.79 6.97
C GLU A 262 6.89 10.91 8.14
N LEU A 263 5.71 10.26 8.04
CA LEU A 263 5.15 9.38 9.06
C LEU A 263 5.98 8.09 9.23
N THR A 264 6.62 7.63 8.18
CA THR A 264 7.56 6.50 8.24
C THR A 264 8.85 6.92 8.93
N ALA A 265 9.39 8.10 8.57
CA ALA A 265 10.64 8.60 9.14
C ALA A 265 10.53 8.96 10.63
N ASP A 266 9.39 9.43 11.09
CA ASP A 266 9.14 9.75 12.51
C ASP A 266 8.69 8.54 13.35
N GLY A 267 8.49 7.37 12.71
CA GLY A 267 8.11 6.10 13.36
C GLY A 267 6.61 5.92 13.60
N THR A 268 5.77 6.84 13.13
CA THR A 268 4.31 6.76 13.32
C THR A 268 3.75 5.52 12.63
N VAL A 269 4.11 5.24 11.37
CA VAL A 269 3.63 4.05 10.64
C VAL A 269 4.02 2.77 11.39
N GLN A 270 5.28 2.66 11.84
CA GLN A 270 5.72 1.49 12.60
C GLN A 270 4.97 1.33 13.91
N SER A 271 4.73 2.42 14.64
CA SER A 271 3.96 2.41 15.88
C SER A 271 2.51 1.94 15.68
N ILE A 272 1.90 2.32 14.56
CA ILE A 272 0.56 1.83 14.19
C ILE A 272 0.61 0.33 13.89
N VAL A 273 1.56 -0.13 13.09
CA VAL A 273 1.71 -1.56 12.78
C VAL A 273 1.93 -2.37 14.06
N ASP A 274 2.84 -1.95 14.94
CA ASP A 274 3.16 -2.64 16.20
C ASP A 274 1.98 -2.72 17.18
N LYS A 275 1.01 -1.82 17.06
CA LYS A 275 -0.24 -1.85 17.85
C LYS A 275 -1.10 -3.07 17.51
N TYR A 276 -1.10 -3.48 16.25
CA TYR A 276 -1.98 -4.52 15.72
C TYR A 276 -1.26 -5.84 15.42
N ILE A 277 -0.01 -5.78 15.01
CA ILE A 277 0.82 -6.94 14.68
C ILE A 277 2.02 -6.92 15.63
N SER A 278 2.02 -7.82 16.62
CA SER A 278 3.15 -7.98 17.53
C SER A 278 4.36 -8.50 16.75
N ALA A 279 5.51 -7.83 16.87
CA ALA A 279 6.76 -8.41 16.36
C ALA A 279 7.05 -9.73 17.10
N GLU A 280 7.18 -10.84 16.36
CA GLU A 280 7.62 -12.13 16.89
C GLU A 280 9.09 -12.11 17.37
#